data_7c4504c790e725b51e889c45859b8000
#
_entry.id   7c4504c790e725b51e889c45859b8000
#
_cell.length_a   1.000
_cell.length_b   1.000
_cell.length_c   1.000
_cell.angle_alpha   90.00
_cell.angle_beta   90.00
_cell.angle_gamma   90.00
#
_symmetry.space_group_name_H-M   'P 1'
#
loop_
_entity.id
_entity.type
_entity.pdbx_description
1 polymer ?
#
loop_
_entity_poly.entity_id
_entity_poly.type
_entity_poly.pdbx_seq_one_letter_code
_entity_poly.pdbx_strand_id
1 'polypeptide(L)'
;MAKTPKQPSGRKPTGRTAAAARPRAVGGARPAKRTAGAAAPARAARPAPRKKDEDDTAVTRVTHETAVRGTETRVERVVERAPRPSIPDVDRAAGRGRYVYCIIRASQPLKFGAIGMDEQWPEVYTINFKDMAAVVSEIPLAPLDSTRENVLAHERVNETVMRDHTVIPMSFGTIFKTREDIVELLRSAYDAFADVLSKMQDKLEYGLKVLWDRDEIVRTIEQEDEDIHRLKTEISSQEGSTYFARMQYGRLIDGALQQRSERYVAEFLQRLRDVSVASRVNRAIGDKMIMNAAFLVQRDQEPAFDRRIKEIASTFDKLTFKYTGPWPPYNFVNIRLKLERAGQH
;
A
#
# COMPACT_ATOMS: atom_id res chain seq x y z
N MET A 1 -60.89 24.53 6.02
CA MET A 1 -61.14 24.34 7.45
C MET A 1 -59.78 23.95 8.02
N ALA A 2 -59.05 24.88 8.58
CA ALA A 2 -58.92 25.19 10.01
C ALA A 2 -58.32 23.99 10.76
N LYS A 3 -57.16 24.06 11.44
CA LYS A 3 -56.65 24.99 12.42
C LYS A 3 -55.19 24.66 12.77
N THR A 4 -54.28 25.62 12.71
CA THR A 4 -53.15 25.76 13.66
C THR A 4 -53.72 26.11 15.05
N PRO A 5 -53.06 25.88 16.20
CA PRO A 5 -52.08 26.80 16.70
C PRO A 5 -51.02 26.25 17.71
N LYS A 6 -49.99 26.99 17.92
CA LYS A 6 -49.37 27.74 19.01
C LYS A 6 -48.14 27.17 19.68
N GLN A 7 -47.08 27.96 19.59
CA GLN A 7 -46.01 28.12 20.58
C GLN A 7 -46.54 28.66 21.95
N PRO A 8 -45.76 28.48 23.03
CA PRO A 8 -45.00 29.60 23.59
C PRO A 8 -43.61 29.22 24.12
N SER A 9 -42.57 29.99 23.90
CA SER A 9 -42.03 31.16 24.63
C SER A 9 -41.49 30.89 26.04
N GLY A 10 -40.18 31.14 26.21
CA GLY A 10 -39.63 32.01 27.20
C GLY A 10 -38.82 31.39 28.34
N ARG A 11 -37.54 31.66 28.43
CA ARG A 11 -36.89 32.52 29.46
C ARG A 11 -35.40 32.24 29.59
N LYS A 12 -34.61 33.25 29.31
CA LYS A 12 -33.33 33.51 30.02
C LYS A 12 -33.65 34.04 31.42
N PRO A 13 -32.74 33.97 32.40
CA PRO A 13 -31.77 35.02 32.57
C PRO A 13 -30.39 34.60 33.20
N THR A 14 -29.35 35.37 32.86
CA THR A 14 -28.43 36.17 33.71
C THR A 14 -27.75 35.41 34.88
N GLY A 15 -26.47 35.47 35.11
CA GLY A 15 -25.48 36.48 35.03
C GLY A 15 -24.28 36.20 35.92
N ARG A 16 -23.21 36.99 35.77
CA ARG A 16 -22.15 37.47 36.67
C ARG A 16 -20.90 36.59 36.80
N THR A 17 -19.81 37.05 36.19
CA THR A 17 -18.73 37.95 36.67
C THR A 17 -17.86 37.42 37.80
N ALA A 18 -16.57 37.35 37.57
CA ALA A 18 -15.40 37.97 38.18
C ALA A 18 -14.17 37.15 37.92
N ALA A 19 -13.19 37.62 37.25
CA ALA A 19 -12.13 38.53 37.56
C ALA A 19 -10.86 37.86 38.10
N ALA A 20 -9.83 37.91 37.32
CA ALA A 20 -8.49 38.43 37.60
C ALA A 20 -7.61 37.71 38.62
N ALA A 21 -6.42 37.28 38.12
CA ALA A 21 -5.15 37.79 38.65
C ALA A 21 -3.94 37.16 37.90
N ARG A 22 -3.16 37.98 37.21
CA ARG A 22 -1.70 37.82 37.09
C ARG A 22 -1.07 38.37 38.37
N PRO A 23 0.12 37.92 38.82
CA PRO A 23 1.32 38.61 38.40
C PRO A 23 2.65 37.84 38.35
N ARG A 24 3.53 38.43 37.54
CA ARG A 24 4.94 38.80 37.77
C ARG A 24 6.05 37.76 37.71
N ALA A 25 6.95 38.15 36.83
CA ALA A 25 8.33 37.75 36.64
C ALA A 25 9.27 38.22 37.75
N VAL A 26 10.36 37.50 37.96
CA VAL A 26 11.73 37.94 38.42
C VAL A 26 12.62 36.76 38.01
N GLY A 27 13.63 36.83 37.22
CA GLY A 27 14.80 37.66 37.27
C GLY A 27 16.03 36.78 37.43
N GLY A 28 16.91 36.75 36.45
CA GLY A 28 18.32 37.02 36.64
C GLY A 28 19.27 35.82 36.68
N ALA A 29 20.18 35.83 35.74
CA ALA A 29 21.64 35.73 35.84
C ALA A 29 22.30 34.68 34.93
N ARG A 30 22.96 35.15 33.92
CA ARG A 30 24.27 34.63 33.41
C ARG A 30 25.37 35.19 34.32
N PRO A 31 26.63 34.70 34.38
CA PRO A 31 27.43 34.08 33.32
C PRO A 31 28.41 32.97 33.81
N ALA A 32 29.12 32.28 32.94
CA ALA A 32 30.57 32.30 32.84
C ALA A 32 31.14 31.21 31.93
N LYS A 33 31.99 31.65 31.03
CA LYS A 33 32.93 30.87 30.23
C LYS A 33 33.87 30.04 31.09
N ARG A 34 34.23 28.84 30.67
CA ARG A 34 35.59 28.30 30.82
C ARG A 34 35.90 27.32 29.65
N THR A 35 36.97 27.68 29.00
CA THR A 35 37.79 26.98 27.99
C THR A 35 38.58 25.83 28.60
N ALA A 36 38.73 24.75 27.85
CA ALA A 36 39.87 23.84 27.71
C ALA A 36 39.32 22.51 27.20
N GLY A 37 39.67 21.92 26.11
CA GLY A 37 41.01 21.64 25.65
C GLY A 37 41.06 20.15 25.35
N ALA A 38 41.26 19.78 24.07
CA ALA A 38 41.95 18.60 23.56
C ALA A 38 41.35 17.20 23.80
N ALA A 39 40.98 16.52 22.75
CA ALA A 39 41.64 15.33 22.21
C ALA A 39 40.69 14.62 21.24
N ALA A 40 41.09 14.51 19.99
CA ALA A 40 40.45 13.66 18.99
C ALA A 40 40.76 12.19 19.29
N PRO A 41 39.79 11.29 19.21
CA PRO A 41 40.10 9.88 19.15
C PRO A 41 40.26 9.40 17.68
N ALA A 42 41.18 8.48 17.56
CA ALA A 42 41.73 7.87 16.38
C ALA A 42 40.68 7.33 15.41
N ARG A 43 40.94 7.57 14.15
CA ARG A 43 40.29 7.03 12.96
C ARG A 43 40.42 5.50 12.95
N ALA A 44 39.35 4.79 13.22
CA ALA A 44 39.27 3.36 13.02
C ALA A 44 39.29 3.05 11.52
N ALA A 45 40.17 2.16 11.13
CA ALA A 45 40.39 1.71 9.75
C ALA A 45 39.11 1.04 9.17
N ARG A 46 38.73 1.46 7.98
CA ARG A 46 37.72 0.79 7.15
C ARG A 46 38.21 -0.63 6.81
N PRO A 47 37.40 -1.66 7.00
CA PRO A 47 37.73 -2.97 6.44
C PRO A 47 37.65 -2.92 4.91
N ALA A 48 38.59 -3.60 4.24
CA ALA A 48 38.67 -3.74 2.81
C ALA A 48 37.44 -4.43 2.22
N PRO A 49 37.06 -4.14 0.96
CA PRO A 49 35.89 -4.79 0.33
C PRO A 49 36.20 -6.27 0.09
N ARG A 50 35.34 -7.14 0.63
CA ARG A 50 35.33 -8.56 0.29
C ARG A 50 34.98 -8.74 -1.19
N LYS A 51 35.74 -9.55 -1.87
CA LYS A 51 35.49 -10.00 -3.25
C LYS A 51 34.08 -10.65 -3.28
N LYS A 52 33.27 -10.23 -4.24
CA LYS A 52 32.00 -10.85 -4.59
C LYS A 52 32.33 -12.19 -5.22
N ASP A 53 31.91 -13.28 -4.60
CA ASP A 53 31.87 -14.60 -5.25
C ASP A 53 30.72 -14.57 -6.28
N GLU A 54 31.10 -14.71 -7.54
CA GLU A 54 30.19 -14.86 -8.69
C GLU A 54 29.77 -16.32 -8.79
N ASP A 55 28.84 -16.78 -7.96
CA ASP A 55 28.08 -17.98 -8.28
C ASP A 55 26.74 -17.97 -7.54
N ASP A 56 25.78 -17.28 -8.13
CA ASP A 56 24.45 -17.15 -7.56
C ASP A 56 23.40 -17.33 -8.63
N THR A 57 22.88 -18.57 -8.74
CA THR A 57 21.68 -18.88 -9.52
C THR A 57 20.46 -18.20 -8.90
N ALA A 58 20.37 -16.88 -9.08
CA ALA A 58 19.23 -16.10 -8.64
C ALA A 58 18.09 -16.32 -9.62
N VAL A 59 16.94 -16.76 -9.10
CA VAL A 59 15.68 -16.79 -9.86
C VAL A 59 15.33 -15.37 -10.28
N THR A 60 15.31 -15.14 -11.57
CA THR A 60 14.99 -13.83 -12.15
C THR A 60 13.48 -13.63 -12.16
N ARG A 61 12.98 -12.69 -11.37
CA ARG A 61 11.58 -12.26 -11.43
C ARG A 61 11.39 -11.25 -12.54
N VAL A 62 10.45 -11.50 -13.42
CA VAL A 62 10.01 -10.55 -14.43
C VAL A 62 8.75 -9.86 -13.92
N THR A 63 8.88 -8.66 -13.38
CA THR A 63 7.74 -7.78 -13.14
C THR A 63 7.53 -6.89 -14.36
N HIS A 64 6.35 -6.96 -14.95
CA HIS A 64 5.95 -6.03 -15.99
C HIS A 64 5.42 -4.76 -15.34
N GLU A 65 6.23 -3.72 -15.27
CA GLU A 65 5.75 -2.38 -14.95
C GLU A 65 5.58 -1.63 -16.28
N THR A 66 4.34 -1.40 -16.67
CA THR A 66 4.04 -0.61 -17.86
C THR A 66 3.83 0.83 -17.42
N ALA A 67 4.81 1.69 -17.66
CA ALA A 67 4.64 3.13 -17.50
C ALA A 67 4.23 3.70 -18.87
N VAL A 68 3.06 4.30 -18.94
CA VAL A 68 2.58 4.98 -20.15
C VAL A 68 2.66 6.47 -19.90
N ARG A 69 3.48 7.15 -20.70
CA ARG A 69 3.63 8.60 -20.67
C ARG A 69 3.43 9.12 -22.09
N GLY A 70 2.38 9.90 -22.30
CA GLY A 70 2.10 10.47 -23.62
C GLY A 70 1.93 9.43 -24.74
N THR A 71 2.43 9.71 -25.93
CA THR A 71 2.34 8.87 -27.13
C THR A 71 3.29 7.68 -27.14
N GLU A 72 4.22 7.57 -26.20
CA GLU A 72 5.15 6.44 -26.12
C GLU A 72 4.76 5.48 -24.98
N THR A 73 4.30 4.31 -25.37
CA THR A 73 4.12 3.17 -24.44
C THR A 73 5.50 2.55 -24.22
N ARG A 74 6.19 2.97 -23.16
CA ARG A 74 7.45 2.35 -22.76
C ARG A 74 7.16 1.16 -21.87
N VAL A 75 7.28 -0.03 -22.44
CA VAL A 75 7.28 -1.28 -21.67
C VAL A 75 8.70 -1.48 -21.13
N GLU A 76 8.93 -1.06 -19.89
CA GLU A 76 10.17 -1.41 -19.21
C GLU A 76 10.02 -2.79 -18.57
N ARG A 77 10.72 -3.75 -19.16
CA ARG A 77 10.90 -5.07 -18.57
C ARG A 77 11.98 -4.93 -17.49
N VAL A 78 11.57 -4.63 -16.27
CA VAL A 78 12.49 -4.60 -15.14
C VAL A 78 12.74 -6.05 -14.72
N VAL A 79 13.85 -6.60 -15.17
CA VAL A 79 14.37 -7.87 -14.66
C VAL A 79 15.10 -7.55 -13.37
N GLU A 80 14.37 -7.55 -12.27
CA GLU A 80 14.96 -7.36 -10.95
C GLU A 80 15.38 -8.73 -10.41
N ARG A 81 16.69 -8.92 -10.20
CA ARG A 81 17.18 -10.07 -9.42
C ARG A 81 16.56 -9.96 -8.04
N ALA A 82 15.75 -10.92 -7.66
CA ALA A 82 15.19 -10.97 -6.31
C ALA A 82 16.35 -11.06 -5.31
N PRO A 83 16.51 -10.10 -4.42
CA PRO A 83 17.51 -10.20 -3.36
C PRO A 83 17.18 -11.38 -2.45
N ARG A 84 18.21 -11.94 -1.82
CA ARG A 84 18.02 -13.03 -0.85
C ARG A 84 17.20 -12.51 0.34
N PRO A 85 16.22 -13.28 0.82
CA PRO A 85 15.51 -12.90 2.04
C PRO A 85 16.51 -12.90 3.21
N SER A 86 16.50 -11.83 3.99
CA SER A 86 17.30 -11.71 5.21
C SER A 86 16.43 -12.00 6.42
N ILE A 87 16.74 -13.08 7.13
CA ILE A 87 16.20 -13.33 8.46
C ILE A 87 17.30 -12.99 9.45
N PRO A 88 16.99 -12.25 10.52
CA PRO A 88 17.98 -11.95 11.56
C PRO A 88 18.63 -13.25 12.05
N ASP A 89 19.92 -13.21 12.36
CA ASP A 89 20.67 -14.30 13.00
C ASP A 89 20.08 -14.56 14.39
N VAL A 90 18.90 -15.17 14.43
CA VAL A 90 18.23 -15.52 15.66
C VAL A 90 18.73 -16.89 16.04
N ASP A 91 19.19 -16.99 17.26
CA ASP A 91 19.63 -18.21 17.91
C ASP A 91 18.84 -19.43 17.39
N ARG A 92 19.49 -20.33 16.67
CA ARG A 92 18.88 -21.54 16.07
C ARG A 92 18.27 -22.48 17.13
N ALA A 93 18.41 -22.15 18.40
CA ALA A 93 17.72 -22.76 19.54
C ALA A 93 16.25 -22.33 19.67
N ALA A 94 15.83 -21.23 19.05
CA ALA A 94 14.41 -20.90 18.94
C ALA A 94 13.72 -21.95 18.09
N GLY A 95 12.63 -22.54 18.59
CA GLY A 95 11.87 -23.58 17.89
C GLY A 95 11.50 -23.15 16.45
N ARG A 96 11.26 -24.12 15.57
CA ARG A 96 10.81 -23.82 14.20
C ARG A 96 9.29 -23.70 14.17
N GLY A 97 8.81 -22.68 13.47
CA GLY A 97 7.41 -22.46 13.12
C GLY A 97 7.14 -22.74 11.66
N ARG A 98 5.92 -22.47 11.25
CA ARG A 98 5.46 -22.61 9.87
C ARG A 98 4.92 -21.29 9.39
N TYR A 99 5.58 -20.71 8.39
CA TYR A 99 5.15 -19.53 7.70
C TYR A 99 4.04 -19.89 6.71
N VAL A 100 2.91 -19.19 6.75
CA VAL A 100 1.78 -19.42 5.86
C VAL A 100 1.73 -18.34 4.80
N TYR A 101 1.81 -18.72 3.53
CA TYR A 101 1.79 -17.80 2.39
C TYR A 101 0.37 -17.52 1.90
N CYS A 102 -0.39 -18.58 1.67
CA CYS A 102 -1.77 -18.52 1.18
C CYS A 102 -2.55 -19.78 1.54
N ILE A 103 -3.87 -19.69 1.33
CA ILE A 103 -4.78 -20.83 1.38
C ILE A 103 -5.24 -21.12 -0.05
N ILE A 104 -5.31 -22.40 -0.41
CA ILE A 104 -5.75 -22.89 -1.72
C ILE A 104 -6.75 -24.03 -1.56
N ARG A 105 -7.40 -24.40 -2.65
CA ARG A 105 -8.17 -25.65 -2.73
C ARG A 105 -7.26 -26.76 -3.24
N ALA A 106 -6.99 -27.74 -2.38
CA ALA A 106 -6.22 -28.92 -2.72
C ALA A 106 -6.59 -30.08 -1.78
N SER A 107 -7.04 -31.22 -2.35
CA SER A 107 -7.39 -32.43 -1.58
C SER A 107 -6.18 -33.32 -1.29
N GLN A 108 -5.11 -33.17 -2.07
CA GLN A 108 -3.87 -33.95 -1.93
C GLN A 108 -2.72 -33.04 -1.52
N PRO A 109 -1.73 -33.56 -0.77
CA PRO A 109 -0.51 -32.83 -0.47
C PRO A 109 0.24 -32.39 -1.74
N LEU A 110 0.65 -31.14 -1.78
CA LEU A 110 1.40 -30.53 -2.89
C LEU A 110 2.76 -30.04 -2.41
N LYS A 111 3.72 -29.94 -3.34
CA LYS A 111 5.05 -29.37 -3.16
C LYS A 111 5.34 -28.39 -4.27
N PHE A 112 5.89 -27.23 -3.93
CA PHE A 112 6.18 -26.14 -4.86
C PHE A 112 7.69 -25.90 -5.04
N GLY A 113 8.52 -26.72 -4.39
CA GLY A 113 9.98 -26.63 -4.47
C GLY A 113 10.61 -25.76 -3.38
N ALA A 114 11.91 -25.60 -3.49
CA ALA A 114 12.74 -24.86 -2.52
C ALA A 114 12.70 -23.35 -2.83
N ILE A 115 11.58 -22.71 -2.55
CA ILE A 115 11.31 -21.28 -2.82
C ILE A 115 10.85 -20.50 -1.57
N GLY A 116 10.88 -21.14 -0.41
CA GLY A 116 10.39 -20.58 0.85
C GLY A 116 11.22 -19.40 1.34
N MET A 117 10.70 -18.75 2.36
CA MET A 117 11.32 -17.57 2.96
C MET A 117 12.35 -18.03 4.00
N ASP A 118 13.58 -18.04 3.63
CA ASP A 118 14.80 -18.20 4.46
C ASP A 118 16.01 -18.14 3.52
N GLU A 119 17.21 -17.89 4.05
CA GLU A 119 18.46 -17.93 3.30
C GLU A 119 18.72 -19.31 2.65
N GLN A 120 18.21 -20.37 3.26
CA GLN A 120 18.31 -21.75 2.78
C GLN A 120 17.21 -22.17 1.80
N TRP A 121 16.28 -21.27 1.46
CA TRP A 121 15.16 -21.55 0.56
C TRP A 121 14.42 -22.84 0.93
N PRO A 122 13.76 -22.92 2.09
CA PRO A 122 13.10 -24.14 2.53
C PRO A 122 12.02 -24.57 1.53
N GLU A 123 11.77 -25.90 1.49
CA GLU A 123 10.71 -26.44 0.66
C GLU A 123 9.36 -25.84 1.03
N VAL A 124 8.62 -25.42 0.03
CA VAL A 124 7.23 -24.97 0.16
C VAL A 124 6.31 -26.13 -0.14
N TYR A 125 5.39 -26.41 0.80
CA TYR A 125 4.46 -27.55 0.72
C TYR A 125 3.11 -27.19 1.32
N THR A 126 2.14 -28.12 1.26
CA THR A 126 0.82 -27.90 1.82
C THR A 126 0.57 -28.64 3.13
N ILE A 127 -0.20 -28.02 4.01
CA ILE A 127 -0.88 -28.65 5.14
C ILE A 127 -2.36 -28.67 4.81
N ASN A 128 -2.94 -29.86 4.67
CA ASN A 128 -4.28 -30.07 4.16
C ASN A 128 -5.27 -30.38 5.28
N PHE A 129 -6.50 -29.89 5.09
CA PHE A 129 -7.70 -30.28 5.83
C PHE A 129 -8.87 -30.37 4.85
N LYS A 130 -9.40 -31.59 4.65
CA LYS A 130 -10.36 -31.89 3.57
C LYS A 130 -9.82 -31.49 2.19
N ASP A 131 -10.56 -30.66 1.44
CA ASP A 131 -10.16 -30.10 0.15
C ASP A 131 -9.52 -28.70 0.25
N MET A 132 -9.14 -28.27 1.45
CA MET A 132 -8.50 -27.00 1.74
C MET A 132 -7.05 -27.24 2.15
N ALA A 133 -6.15 -26.34 1.74
CA ALA A 133 -4.74 -26.46 2.08
C ALA A 133 -4.09 -25.10 2.35
N ALA A 134 -3.30 -25.04 3.40
CA ALA A 134 -2.38 -23.94 3.67
C ALA A 134 -1.05 -24.19 3.01
N VAL A 135 -0.55 -23.27 2.21
CA VAL A 135 0.78 -23.29 1.60
C VAL A 135 1.78 -22.73 2.60
N VAL A 136 2.77 -23.54 2.96
CA VAL A 136 3.68 -23.23 4.08
C VAL A 136 5.12 -23.56 3.77
N SER A 137 6.05 -22.95 4.52
CA SER A 137 7.42 -23.42 4.68
C SER A 137 7.84 -23.36 6.14
N GLU A 138 8.89 -24.08 6.50
CA GLU A 138 9.46 -23.95 7.84
C GLU A 138 10.28 -22.67 7.97
N ILE A 139 10.18 -22.01 9.13
CA ILE A 139 10.90 -20.77 9.45
C ILE A 139 11.27 -20.78 10.94
N PRO A 140 12.36 -20.14 11.38
CA PRO A 140 12.60 -19.88 12.79
C PRO A 140 11.43 -19.09 13.43
N LEU A 141 11.05 -19.42 14.66
CA LEU A 141 10.04 -18.70 15.44
C LEU A 141 10.64 -17.40 15.97
N ALA A 142 10.74 -16.39 15.10
CA ALA A 142 11.25 -15.07 15.43
C ALA A 142 10.40 -14.00 14.76
N PRO A 143 10.37 -12.77 15.29
CA PRO A 143 9.80 -11.64 14.58
C PRO A 143 10.45 -11.48 13.21
N LEU A 144 9.64 -11.32 12.17
CA LEU A 144 10.11 -11.17 10.81
C LEU A 144 9.92 -9.73 10.36
N ASP A 145 11.03 -9.05 10.05
CA ASP A 145 11.00 -7.69 9.54
C ASP A 145 10.42 -7.66 8.12
N SER A 146 9.56 -6.68 7.86
CA SER A 146 8.99 -6.45 6.53
C SER A 146 9.97 -5.71 5.62
N THR A 147 11.19 -6.26 5.48
CA THR A 147 12.16 -5.75 4.51
C THR A 147 11.66 -6.00 3.09
N ARG A 148 12.19 -5.25 2.13
CA ARG A 148 11.84 -5.45 0.72
C ARG A 148 12.12 -6.89 0.28
N GLU A 149 13.24 -7.45 0.70
CA GLU A 149 13.68 -8.81 0.39
C GLU A 149 12.70 -9.85 0.89
N ASN A 150 12.27 -9.74 2.15
CA ASN A 150 11.33 -10.65 2.77
C ASN A 150 9.93 -10.56 2.14
N VAL A 151 9.47 -9.33 1.85
CA VAL A 151 8.19 -9.13 1.16
C VAL A 151 8.23 -9.74 -0.24
N LEU A 152 9.31 -9.54 -1.01
CA LEU A 152 9.47 -10.15 -2.34
C LEU A 152 9.57 -11.68 -2.30
N ALA A 153 10.17 -12.25 -1.24
CA ALA A 153 10.20 -13.70 -1.05
C ALA A 153 8.80 -14.26 -0.79
N HIS A 154 8.01 -13.59 0.05
CA HIS A 154 6.59 -13.91 0.27
C HIS A 154 5.78 -13.87 -1.03
N GLU A 155 5.92 -12.78 -1.79
CA GLU A 155 5.22 -12.61 -3.06
C GLU A 155 5.58 -13.67 -4.10
N ARG A 156 6.86 -14.05 -4.19
CA ARG A 156 7.32 -15.10 -5.12
C ARG A 156 6.59 -16.41 -4.90
N VAL A 157 6.42 -16.83 -3.64
CA VAL A 157 5.69 -18.06 -3.33
C VAL A 157 4.23 -17.92 -3.78
N ASN A 158 3.57 -16.81 -3.42
CA ASN A 158 2.18 -16.56 -3.81
C ASN A 158 2.00 -16.54 -5.33
N GLU A 159 2.90 -15.90 -6.07
CA GLU A 159 2.87 -15.89 -7.54
C GLU A 159 3.09 -17.28 -8.14
N THR A 160 4.00 -18.06 -7.56
CA THR A 160 4.26 -19.43 -8.03
C THR A 160 3.01 -20.29 -7.86
N VAL A 161 2.36 -20.22 -6.71
CA VAL A 161 1.14 -20.97 -6.42
C VAL A 161 -0.03 -20.50 -7.27
N MET A 162 -0.16 -19.17 -7.49
CA MET A 162 -1.25 -18.56 -8.25
C MET A 162 -1.26 -18.95 -9.74
N ARG A 163 -0.17 -19.49 -10.28
CA ARG A 163 -0.13 -19.95 -11.69
C ARG A 163 -1.19 -21.03 -11.94
N ASP A 164 -1.30 -21.98 -10.98
CA ASP A 164 -2.12 -23.17 -11.14
C ASP A 164 -3.30 -23.24 -10.16
N HIS A 165 -3.33 -22.35 -9.15
CA HIS A 165 -4.34 -22.37 -8.09
C HIS A 165 -4.93 -20.98 -7.86
N THR A 166 -6.21 -20.93 -7.50
CA THR A 166 -6.81 -19.77 -6.88
C THR A 166 -6.27 -19.63 -5.46
N VAL A 167 -5.77 -18.47 -5.09
CA VAL A 167 -5.13 -18.23 -3.78
C VAL A 167 -5.91 -17.23 -2.93
N ILE A 168 -5.97 -17.51 -1.64
CA ILE A 168 -6.27 -16.51 -0.61
C ILE A 168 -4.94 -16.13 0.01
N PRO A 169 -4.33 -14.98 -0.33
CA PRO A 169 -3.05 -14.61 0.23
C PRO A 169 -3.20 -14.28 1.72
N MET A 170 -2.26 -14.77 2.52
CA MET A 170 -2.15 -14.43 3.93
C MET A 170 -1.32 -13.17 4.11
N SER A 171 -1.54 -12.47 5.21
CA SER A 171 -0.73 -11.29 5.54
C SER A 171 0.72 -11.68 5.76
N PHE A 172 1.65 -10.82 5.31
CA PHE A 172 3.06 -10.99 5.59
C PHE A 172 3.31 -11.17 7.10
N GLY A 173 4.20 -12.11 7.45
CA GLY A 173 4.52 -12.41 8.86
C GLY A 173 3.54 -13.37 9.55
N THR A 174 2.67 -14.06 8.81
CA THR A 174 1.75 -15.06 9.39
C THR A 174 2.51 -16.35 9.68
N ILE A 175 2.84 -16.59 10.97
CA ILE A 175 3.60 -17.74 11.44
C ILE A 175 2.80 -18.49 12.50
N PHE A 176 2.71 -19.80 12.36
CA PHE A 176 2.11 -20.71 13.35
C PHE A 176 3.19 -21.59 14.00
N LYS A 177 2.98 -21.93 15.27
CA LYS A 177 3.94 -22.78 16.01
C LYS A 177 3.87 -24.22 15.55
N THR A 178 2.67 -24.76 15.39
CA THR A 178 2.47 -26.18 15.11
C THR A 178 1.68 -26.40 13.81
N ARG A 179 1.73 -27.62 13.30
CA ARG A 179 0.89 -28.06 12.19
C ARG A 179 -0.60 -28.07 12.61
N GLU A 180 -0.84 -28.45 13.84
CA GLU A 180 -2.16 -28.58 14.44
C GLU A 180 -2.90 -27.22 14.49
N ASP A 181 -2.18 -26.15 14.81
CA ASP A 181 -2.73 -24.77 14.78
C ASP A 181 -3.22 -24.39 13.37
N ILE A 182 -2.49 -24.79 12.33
CA ILE A 182 -2.87 -24.54 10.95
C ILE A 182 -4.08 -25.38 10.55
N VAL A 183 -4.13 -26.65 10.95
CA VAL A 183 -5.30 -27.52 10.71
C VAL A 183 -6.54 -26.97 11.41
N GLU A 184 -6.37 -26.42 12.63
CA GLU A 184 -7.47 -25.79 13.36
C GLU A 184 -7.94 -24.50 12.69
N LEU A 185 -7.03 -23.67 12.18
CA LEU A 185 -7.37 -22.52 11.34
C LEU A 185 -8.21 -22.93 10.12
N LEU A 186 -7.75 -23.95 9.38
CA LEU A 186 -8.46 -24.44 8.19
C LEU A 186 -9.83 -25.03 8.54
N ARG A 187 -9.96 -25.67 9.70
CA ARG A 187 -11.24 -26.22 10.19
C ARG A 187 -12.20 -25.12 10.60
N SER A 188 -11.75 -24.18 11.43
CA SER A 188 -12.60 -23.14 12.01
C SER A 188 -13.08 -22.12 10.97
N ALA A 189 -12.29 -21.88 9.93
CA ALA A 189 -12.61 -20.91 8.86
C ALA A 189 -12.99 -21.61 7.53
N TYR A 190 -13.28 -22.91 7.53
CA TYR A 190 -13.48 -23.71 6.31
C TYR A 190 -14.50 -23.10 5.35
N ASP A 191 -15.70 -22.79 5.84
CA ASP A 191 -16.78 -22.26 5.00
C ASP A 191 -16.44 -20.86 4.45
N ALA A 192 -15.76 -20.03 5.27
CA ALA A 192 -15.31 -18.72 4.83
C ALA A 192 -14.23 -18.80 3.75
N PHE A 193 -13.27 -19.73 3.88
CA PHE A 193 -12.26 -19.95 2.84
C PHE A 193 -12.90 -20.53 1.57
N ALA A 194 -13.85 -21.47 1.68
CA ALA A 194 -14.53 -22.04 0.55
C ALA A 194 -15.33 -21.00 -0.25
N ASP A 195 -16.04 -20.11 0.43
CA ASP A 195 -16.78 -18.99 -0.18
C ASP A 195 -15.84 -18.02 -0.91
N VAL A 196 -14.75 -17.62 -0.25
CA VAL A 196 -13.80 -16.70 -0.86
C VAL A 196 -13.04 -17.31 -2.04
N LEU A 197 -12.58 -18.57 -1.94
CA LEU A 197 -11.95 -19.25 -3.06
C LEU A 197 -12.89 -19.38 -4.27
N SER A 198 -14.16 -19.66 -4.03
CA SER A 198 -15.17 -19.70 -5.09
C SER A 198 -15.37 -18.33 -5.75
N LYS A 199 -15.43 -17.24 -4.95
CA LYS A 199 -15.57 -15.87 -5.47
C LYS A 199 -14.35 -15.38 -6.21
N MET A 200 -13.14 -15.83 -5.83
CA MET A 200 -11.87 -15.42 -6.43
C MET A 200 -11.44 -16.35 -7.58
N GLN A 201 -12.18 -17.41 -7.85
CA GLN A 201 -11.84 -18.37 -8.89
C GLN A 201 -11.61 -17.67 -10.24
N ASP A 202 -10.48 -17.99 -10.88
CA ASP A 202 -10.04 -17.44 -12.17
C ASP A 202 -9.97 -15.91 -12.23
N LYS A 203 -9.71 -15.26 -11.08
CA LYS A 203 -9.56 -13.81 -10.99
C LYS A 203 -8.17 -13.44 -10.50
N LEU A 204 -7.67 -12.35 -11.05
CA LEU A 204 -6.36 -11.77 -10.77
C LEU A 204 -6.55 -10.32 -10.34
N GLU A 205 -5.66 -9.85 -9.49
CA GLU A 205 -5.66 -8.44 -9.10
C GLU A 205 -4.64 -7.66 -9.91
N TYR A 206 -5.02 -6.46 -10.35
CA TYR A 206 -4.14 -5.51 -11.00
C TYR A 206 -4.15 -4.19 -10.26
N GLY A 207 -2.97 -3.61 -10.07
CA GLY A 207 -2.79 -2.29 -9.47
C GLY A 207 -2.68 -1.22 -10.55
N LEU A 208 -3.40 -0.11 -10.38
CA LEU A 208 -3.27 1.07 -11.21
C LEU A 208 -3.01 2.29 -10.35
N LYS A 209 -1.85 2.92 -10.54
CA LYS A 209 -1.53 4.22 -9.95
C LYS A 209 -1.46 5.25 -11.06
N VAL A 210 -2.12 6.38 -10.88
CA VAL A 210 -2.07 7.50 -11.82
C VAL A 210 -1.46 8.70 -11.12
N LEU A 211 -0.46 9.27 -11.76
CA LEU A 211 0.27 10.43 -11.25
C LEU A 211 0.19 11.57 -12.26
N TRP A 212 0.28 12.78 -11.77
CA TRP A 212 0.41 14.00 -12.57
C TRP A 212 1.64 14.81 -12.18
N ASP A 213 2.05 15.73 -13.06
CA ASP A 213 2.91 16.83 -12.65
C ASP A 213 2.01 17.94 -12.10
N ARG A 214 2.04 18.12 -10.77
CA ARG A 214 1.17 19.07 -10.08
C ARG A 214 1.39 20.50 -10.59
N ASP A 215 2.62 20.89 -10.83
CA ASP A 215 2.95 22.25 -11.24
C ASP A 215 2.48 22.53 -12.69
N GLU A 216 2.53 21.53 -13.55
CA GLU A 216 1.97 21.62 -14.90
C GLU A 216 0.45 21.75 -14.87
N ILE A 217 -0.22 20.94 -14.05
CA ILE A 217 -1.68 21.04 -13.89
C ILE A 217 -2.10 22.38 -13.29
N VAL A 218 -1.37 22.90 -12.31
CA VAL A 218 -1.61 24.24 -11.74
C VAL A 218 -1.50 25.31 -12.82
N ARG A 219 -0.45 25.29 -13.64
CA ARG A 219 -0.31 26.22 -14.77
C ARG A 219 -1.49 26.13 -15.75
N THR A 220 -1.98 24.93 -16.01
CA THR A 220 -3.16 24.73 -16.87
C THR A 220 -4.42 25.33 -16.23
N ILE A 221 -4.65 25.09 -14.93
CA ILE A 221 -5.78 25.65 -14.18
C ILE A 221 -5.74 27.18 -14.16
N GLU A 222 -4.56 27.78 -13.94
CA GLU A 222 -4.35 29.23 -13.97
C GLU A 222 -4.70 29.87 -15.32
N GLN A 223 -4.58 29.11 -16.42
CA GLN A 223 -4.93 29.56 -17.77
C GLN A 223 -6.41 29.38 -18.10
N GLU A 224 -7.05 28.36 -17.51
CA GLU A 224 -8.44 27.98 -17.78
C GLU A 224 -9.45 28.71 -16.87
N ASP A 225 -9.04 29.13 -15.66
CA ASP A 225 -9.89 29.75 -14.65
C ASP A 225 -9.57 31.24 -14.50
N GLU A 226 -10.52 32.11 -14.92
CA GLU A 226 -10.35 33.55 -14.93
C GLU A 226 -10.17 34.14 -13.52
N ASP A 227 -10.83 33.62 -12.50
CA ASP A 227 -10.72 34.10 -11.13
C ASP A 227 -9.34 33.77 -10.53
N ILE A 228 -8.85 32.58 -10.80
CA ILE A 228 -7.49 32.16 -10.40
C ILE A 228 -6.43 32.98 -11.13
N HIS A 229 -6.61 33.22 -12.44
CA HIS A 229 -5.72 34.04 -13.24
C HIS A 229 -5.64 35.48 -12.73
N ARG A 230 -6.81 36.08 -12.42
CA ARG A 230 -6.90 37.43 -11.87
C ARG A 230 -6.18 37.52 -10.52
N LEU A 231 -6.43 36.60 -9.60
CA LEU A 231 -5.77 36.60 -8.29
C LEU A 231 -4.25 36.41 -8.41
N LYS A 232 -3.80 35.57 -9.32
CA LYS A 232 -2.36 35.40 -9.59
C LYS A 232 -1.72 36.69 -10.07
N THR A 233 -2.38 37.39 -10.99
CA THR A 233 -1.92 38.68 -11.52
C THR A 233 -1.87 39.73 -10.43
N GLU A 234 -2.90 39.82 -9.59
CA GLU A 234 -2.95 40.72 -8.43
C GLU A 234 -1.79 40.47 -7.46
N ILE A 235 -1.54 39.17 -7.09
CA ILE A 235 -0.44 38.79 -6.21
C ILE A 235 0.91 39.20 -6.80
N SER A 236 1.07 39.11 -8.13
CA SER A 236 2.33 39.38 -8.82
C SER A 236 2.59 40.88 -9.00
N SER A 237 1.53 41.71 -9.06
CA SER A 237 1.61 43.16 -9.35
C SER A 237 1.67 44.05 -8.11
N GLN A 238 1.37 43.54 -6.92
CA GLN A 238 1.30 44.35 -5.70
C GLN A 238 2.58 44.22 -4.85
N GLU A 239 3.18 45.37 -4.50
CA GLU A 239 4.32 45.48 -3.55
C GLU A 239 3.88 45.43 -2.07
N GLY A 240 2.61 45.23 -1.76
CA GLY A 240 2.04 45.27 -0.42
C GLY A 240 1.66 43.87 0.13
N SER A 241 0.91 43.88 1.25
CA SER A 241 0.46 42.65 1.90
C SER A 241 -0.59 41.93 1.05
N THR A 242 -0.17 40.93 0.29
CA THR A 242 -1.02 40.03 -0.53
C THR A 242 -1.47 38.80 0.22
N TYR A 243 -1.46 38.81 1.56
CA TYR A 243 -1.74 37.64 2.40
C TYR A 243 -3.10 37.00 2.10
N PHE A 244 -4.16 37.82 2.07
CA PHE A 244 -5.52 37.33 1.78
C PHE A 244 -5.65 36.82 0.35
N ALA A 245 -5.09 37.51 -0.63
CA ALA A 245 -5.11 37.09 -2.03
C ALA A 245 -4.37 35.74 -2.20
N ARG A 246 -3.21 35.59 -1.58
CA ARG A 246 -2.45 34.32 -1.59
C ARG A 246 -3.21 33.16 -0.92
N MET A 247 -3.88 33.44 0.20
CA MET A 247 -4.68 32.42 0.88
C MET A 247 -5.91 32.02 0.03
N GLN A 248 -6.57 32.98 -0.60
CA GLN A 248 -7.70 32.73 -1.49
C GLN A 248 -7.26 31.97 -2.74
N TYR A 249 -6.18 32.39 -3.38
CA TYR A 249 -5.57 31.69 -4.52
C TYR A 249 -5.25 30.23 -4.17
N GLY A 250 -4.59 29.98 -3.03
CA GLY A 250 -4.30 28.63 -2.57
C GLY A 250 -5.54 27.74 -2.43
N ARG A 251 -6.62 28.27 -1.83
CA ARG A 251 -7.89 27.56 -1.70
C ARG A 251 -8.54 27.24 -3.05
N LEU A 252 -8.53 28.16 -3.98
CA LEU A 252 -9.10 27.94 -5.31
C LEU A 252 -8.29 26.90 -6.09
N ILE A 253 -6.96 26.99 -6.06
CA ILE A 253 -6.08 25.98 -6.68
C ILE A 253 -6.32 24.59 -6.08
N ASP A 254 -6.34 24.46 -4.75
CA ASP A 254 -6.57 23.18 -4.09
C ASP A 254 -7.95 22.59 -4.43
N GLY A 255 -8.99 23.45 -4.46
CA GLY A 255 -10.32 23.04 -4.88
C GLY A 255 -10.38 22.57 -6.34
N ALA A 256 -9.75 23.32 -7.25
CA ALA A 256 -9.70 22.97 -8.67
C ALA A 256 -8.89 21.68 -8.94
N LEU A 257 -7.77 21.49 -8.23
CA LEU A 257 -6.99 20.24 -8.29
C LEU A 257 -7.81 19.04 -7.80
N GLN A 258 -8.48 19.19 -6.66
CA GLN A 258 -9.34 18.14 -6.10
C GLN A 258 -10.45 17.77 -7.09
N GLN A 259 -11.18 18.75 -7.62
CA GLN A 259 -12.25 18.50 -8.59
C GLN A 259 -11.74 17.83 -9.87
N ARG A 260 -10.57 18.27 -10.37
CA ARG A 260 -9.94 17.65 -11.56
C ARG A 260 -9.52 16.21 -11.31
N SER A 261 -8.92 15.95 -10.15
CA SER A 261 -8.55 14.60 -9.71
C SER A 261 -9.78 13.68 -9.64
N GLU A 262 -10.85 14.13 -9.00
CA GLU A 262 -12.09 13.36 -8.87
C GLU A 262 -12.72 13.03 -10.23
N ARG A 263 -12.71 13.97 -11.17
CA ARG A 263 -13.18 13.72 -12.55
C ARG A 263 -12.36 12.65 -13.26
N TYR A 264 -11.03 12.75 -13.18
CA TYR A 264 -10.15 11.72 -13.79
C TYR A 264 -10.38 10.34 -13.17
N VAL A 265 -10.44 10.25 -11.85
CA VAL A 265 -10.69 8.98 -11.16
C VAL A 265 -12.04 8.38 -11.57
N ALA A 266 -13.11 9.19 -11.60
CA ALA A 266 -14.42 8.74 -12.02
C ALA A 266 -14.44 8.25 -13.48
N GLU A 267 -13.78 8.97 -14.37
CA GLU A 267 -13.65 8.60 -15.79
C GLU A 267 -12.89 7.28 -15.96
N PHE A 268 -11.75 7.09 -15.28
CA PHE A 268 -10.97 5.85 -15.38
C PHE A 268 -11.75 4.66 -14.84
N LEU A 269 -12.41 4.81 -13.69
CA LEU A 269 -13.26 3.76 -13.13
C LEU A 269 -14.41 3.39 -14.07
N GLN A 270 -15.04 4.38 -14.71
CA GLN A 270 -16.10 4.15 -15.68
C GLN A 270 -15.60 3.39 -16.90
N ARG A 271 -14.46 3.81 -17.49
CA ARG A 271 -13.87 3.16 -18.67
C ARG A 271 -13.38 1.75 -18.41
N LEU A 272 -12.99 1.42 -17.16
CA LEU A 272 -12.49 0.10 -16.77
C LEU A 272 -13.57 -0.83 -16.24
N ARG A 273 -14.81 -0.36 -16.05
CA ARG A 273 -15.91 -1.12 -15.48
C ARG A 273 -16.22 -2.40 -16.25
N ASP A 274 -16.28 -2.32 -17.58
CA ASP A 274 -16.72 -3.42 -18.44
C ASP A 274 -15.67 -4.52 -18.60
N VAL A 275 -14.42 -4.22 -18.25
CA VAL A 275 -13.29 -5.15 -18.37
C VAL A 275 -12.76 -5.59 -16.99
N SER A 276 -13.45 -5.25 -15.90
CA SER A 276 -13.12 -5.66 -14.53
C SER A 276 -14.35 -6.13 -13.79
N VAL A 277 -14.17 -7.10 -12.89
CA VAL A 277 -15.24 -7.64 -12.03
C VAL A 277 -15.57 -6.72 -10.88
N ALA A 278 -14.52 -6.11 -10.31
CA ALA A 278 -14.62 -5.18 -9.20
C ALA A 278 -13.42 -4.22 -9.20
N SER A 279 -13.60 -3.08 -8.57
CA SER A 279 -12.51 -2.13 -8.32
C SER A 279 -12.54 -1.65 -6.87
N ARG A 280 -11.36 -1.34 -6.33
CA ARG A 280 -11.18 -0.75 -5.01
C ARG A 280 -10.22 0.42 -5.11
N VAL A 281 -10.70 1.61 -4.77
CA VAL A 281 -9.87 2.81 -4.69
C VAL A 281 -9.26 2.89 -3.31
N ASN A 282 -7.95 2.94 -3.26
CA ASN A 282 -7.15 3.10 -2.05
C ASN A 282 -6.74 4.57 -1.91
N ARG A 283 -6.24 4.95 -0.73
CA ARG A 283 -5.75 6.31 -0.51
C ARG A 283 -4.57 6.61 -1.42
N ALA A 284 -4.64 7.73 -2.13
CA ALA A 284 -3.51 8.29 -2.86
C ALA A 284 -2.39 8.72 -1.88
N ILE A 285 -1.13 8.58 -2.29
CA ILE A 285 0.04 8.88 -1.46
C ILE A 285 0.80 10.05 -2.09
N GLY A 286 0.96 11.11 -1.29
CA GLY A 286 1.61 12.35 -1.74
C GLY A 286 0.70 13.20 -2.63
N ASP A 287 1.24 14.27 -3.16
CA ASP A 287 0.54 15.31 -3.93
C ASP A 287 0.55 15.08 -5.45
N LYS A 288 1.41 14.15 -5.91
CA LYS A 288 1.52 13.77 -7.33
C LYS A 288 0.62 12.61 -7.72
N MET A 289 0.15 11.81 -6.75
CA MET A 289 -0.70 10.67 -7.03
C MET A 289 -2.16 11.05 -6.93
N ILE A 290 -2.90 10.90 -8.03
CA ILE A 290 -4.35 11.18 -8.08
C ILE A 290 -5.20 9.94 -7.94
N MET A 291 -4.68 8.78 -8.32
CA MET A 291 -5.38 7.50 -8.21
C MET A 291 -4.44 6.41 -7.71
N ASN A 292 -4.94 5.59 -6.80
CA ASN A 292 -4.34 4.34 -6.37
C ASN A 292 -5.47 3.32 -6.26
N ALA A 293 -5.59 2.45 -7.24
CA ALA A 293 -6.70 1.51 -7.30
C ALA A 293 -6.23 0.10 -7.59
N ALA A 294 -6.97 -0.87 -7.05
CA ALA A 294 -6.87 -2.27 -7.39
C ALA A 294 -8.10 -2.68 -8.21
N PHE A 295 -7.88 -3.51 -9.21
CA PHE A 295 -8.92 -4.06 -10.07
C PHE A 295 -8.88 -5.58 -10.02
N LEU A 296 -10.02 -6.18 -9.78
CA LEU A 296 -10.21 -7.63 -9.90
C LEU A 296 -10.65 -7.94 -11.32
N VAL A 297 -9.86 -8.71 -12.04
CA VAL A 297 -10.06 -8.98 -13.46
C VAL A 297 -10.16 -10.49 -13.67
N GLN A 298 -11.13 -10.92 -14.49
CA GLN A 298 -11.22 -12.31 -14.91
C GLN A 298 -9.98 -12.65 -15.74
N ARG A 299 -9.37 -13.82 -15.54
CA ARG A 299 -8.13 -14.23 -16.21
C ARG A 299 -8.22 -14.16 -17.74
N ASP A 300 -9.36 -14.52 -18.30
CA ASP A 300 -9.63 -14.45 -19.75
C ASP A 300 -9.82 -13.00 -20.26
N GLN A 301 -10.15 -12.05 -19.37
CA GLN A 301 -10.31 -10.63 -19.69
C GLN A 301 -9.02 -9.81 -19.54
N GLU A 302 -7.94 -10.42 -19.06
CA GLU A 302 -6.64 -9.74 -18.92
C GLU A 302 -6.19 -9.00 -20.19
N PRO A 303 -6.23 -9.60 -21.41
CA PRO A 303 -5.82 -8.88 -22.62
C PRO A 303 -6.73 -7.69 -22.97
N ALA A 304 -8.01 -7.76 -22.62
CA ALA A 304 -8.95 -6.66 -22.85
C ALA A 304 -8.71 -5.52 -21.83
N PHE A 305 -8.44 -5.87 -20.57
CA PHE A 305 -8.09 -4.92 -19.53
C PHE A 305 -6.79 -4.18 -19.85
N ASP A 306 -5.74 -4.90 -20.26
CA ASP A 306 -4.45 -4.32 -20.66
C ASP A 306 -4.60 -3.34 -21.84
N ARG A 307 -5.34 -3.72 -22.89
CA ARG A 307 -5.63 -2.82 -24.02
C ARG A 307 -6.36 -1.56 -23.56
N ARG A 308 -7.36 -1.69 -22.70
CA ARG A 308 -8.15 -0.56 -22.20
C ARG A 308 -7.30 0.40 -21.38
N ILE A 309 -6.38 -0.10 -20.55
CA ILE A 309 -5.41 0.75 -19.82
C ILE A 309 -4.54 1.55 -20.79
N LYS A 310 -4.03 0.90 -21.86
CA LYS A 310 -3.19 1.55 -22.87
C LYS A 310 -3.97 2.61 -23.66
N GLU A 311 -5.22 2.33 -24.02
CA GLU A 311 -6.12 3.29 -24.68
C GLU A 311 -6.38 4.52 -23.80
N ILE A 312 -6.67 4.30 -22.51
CA ILE A 312 -6.85 5.41 -21.57
C ILE A 312 -5.56 6.22 -21.47
N ALA A 313 -4.44 5.58 -21.26
CA ALA A 313 -3.16 6.25 -21.09
C ALA A 313 -2.75 7.07 -22.32
N SER A 314 -3.04 6.60 -23.52
CA SER A 314 -2.76 7.34 -24.77
C SER A 314 -3.63 8.60 -24.94
N THR A 315 -4.75 8.72 -24.20
CA THR A 315 -5.66 9.87 -24.25
C THR A 315 -5.23 11.00 -23.32
N PHE A 316 -4.40 10.69 -22.31
CA PHE A 316 -4.02 11.63 -21.23
C PHE A 316 -2.50 11.84 -21.18
N ASP A 317 -1.98 12.67 -22.05
CA ASP A 317 -0.55 12.95 -22.23
C ASP A 317 0.13 13.58 -21.00
N LYS A 318 -0.63 14.29 -20.17
CA LYS A 318 -0.13 14.93 -18.94
C LYS A 318 -0.16 14.03 -17.71
N LEU A 319 -0.59 12.78 -17.86
CA LEU A 319 -0.68 11.81 -16.77
C LEU A 319 0.31 10.66 -16.96
N THR A 320 0.83 10.17 -15.84
CA THR A 320 1.66 8.96 -15.84
C THR A 320 0.87 7.81 -15.23
N PHE A 321 0.70 6.74 -15.99
CA PHE A 321 0.02 5.53 -15.56
C PHE A 321 1.05 4.48 -15.15
N LYS A 322 0.96 3.99 -13.92
CA LYS A 322 1.73 2.84 -13.43
C LYS A 322 0.80 1.68 -13.22
N TYR A 323 0.93 0.69 -14.05
CA TYR A 323 0.11 -0.51 -14.08
C TYR A 323 0.95 -1.72 -13.69
N THR A 324 0.50 -2.50 -12.70
CA THR A 324 1.23 -3.62 -12.10
C THR A 324 0.32 -4.82 -11.90
N GLY A 325 0.89 -6.00 -11.92
CA GLY A 325 0.22 -7.29 -11.77
C GLY A 325 0.64 -8.28 -12.86
N PRO A 326 0.05 -9.49 -12.88
CA PRO A 326 -1.02 -9.94 -11.97
C PRO A 326 -0.54 -10.21 -10.54
N TRP A 327 -1.37 -9.85 -9.57
CA TRP A 327 -1.15 -10.09 -8.15
C TRP A 327 -2.20 -11.04 -7.58
N PRO A 328 -1.91 -11.75 -6.47
CA PRO A 328 -2.93 -12.34 -5.65
C PRO A 328 -3.96 -11.30 -5.19
N PRO A 329 -5.23 -11.67 -4.97
CA PRO A 329 -6.32 -10.69 -4.76
C PRO A 329 -6.33 -10.10 -3.33
N TYR A 330 -5.21 -9.49 -2.90
CA TYR A 330 -5.03 -8.90 -1.56
C TYR A 330 -6.09 -7.87 -1.19
N ASN A 331 -6.49 -7.03 -2.15
CA ASN A 331 -7.47 -5.99 -1.92
C ASN A 331 -8.91 -6.50 -1.89
N PHE A 332 -9.17 -7.72 -2.36
CA PHE A 332 -10.52 -8.29 -2.52
C PHE A 332 -10.82 -9.43 -1.56
N VAL A 333 -9.79 -9.93 -0.87
CA VAL A 333 -9.94 -10.93 0.18
C VAL A 333 -10.07 -10.23 1.54
N ASN A 334 -11.19 -10.44 2.23
CA ASN A 334 -11.44 -9.88 3.56
C ASN A 334 -11.99 -10.97 4.48
N ILE A 335 -11.08 -11.76 5.07
CA ILE A 335 -11.44 -12.79 6.03
C ILE A 335 -11.05 -12.30 7.42
N ARG A 336 -12.03 -12.10 8.28
CA ARG A 336 -11.81 -11.82 9.70
C ARG A 336 -11.65 -13.15 10.43
N LEU A 337 -10.43 -13.55 10.68
CA LEU A 337 -10.13 -14.72 11.49
C LEU A 337 -10.36 -14.36 12.97
N LYS A 338 -11.38 -14.96 13.58
CA LYS A 338 -11.50 -15.03 15.04
C LYS A 338 -10.66 -16.21 15.51
N LEU A 339 -9.40 -15.96 15.80
CA LEU A 339 -8.58 -16.92 16.53
C LEU A 339 -9.04 -16.84 17.99
N GLU A 340 -9.93 -17.76 18.41
CA GLU A 340 -10.15 -18.01 19.82
C GLU A 340 -8.83 -18.58 20.36
N ARG A 341 -8.17 -17.80 21.20
CA ARG A 341 -7.03 -18.34 21.96
C ARG A 341 -7.57 -19.52 22.78
N ALA A 342 -7.22 -20.72 22.39
CA ALA A 342 -7.40 -21.89 23.23
C ALA A 342 -6.80 -21.55 24.59
N GLY A 343 -7.65 -21.61 25.61
CA GLY A 343 -7.38 -21.13 26.94
C GLY A 343 -6.08 -21.71 27.51
N GLN A 344 -5.35 -20.86 28.17
CA GLN A 344 -4.38 -21.27 29.16
C GLN A 344 -5.11 -22.12 30.23
N HIS A 345 -4.78 -23.40 30.25
CA HIS A 345 -4.95 -24.25 31.43
C HIS A 345 -3.58 -24.71 31.88
#